data_ec4b1dda125d002a323692442c029698
#
_entry.id   ec4b1dda125d002a323692442c029698
#
_cell.length_a   1.000
_cell.length_b   1.000
_cell.length_c   1.000
_cell.angle_alpha   90.00
_cell.angle_beta   90.00
_cell.angle_gamma   90.00
#
_symmetry.space_group_name_H-M   'P 1'
#
loop_
_entity.id
_entity.type
_entity.pdbx_description
1 polymer ?
#
loop_
_entity_poly.entity_id
_entity_poly.type
_entity_poly.pdbx_seq_one_letter_code
_entity_poly.pdbx_strand_id
1 'polypeptide(L)'
;SMLHHYYDILEKDRFEELYGDLYIGQHPTEERNSYLIIQLNFAVVNAELNNYRKSLDAHCNTVFNYFCDVYADYLPKGLKEGMNQKNGAVEQLDFLYRECEKNDLKIYLFIDEYDHFTNKILSEPACLEEYQSETHGTGYLRSFFDTVKAGTYSSIKRCFVTGVSPVTMDDLTSGFNIGTNYSTSPEFNELVGFTEEDVREMLDYYRTTAEFH
;
A
#
# COMPACT_ATOMS: atom_id res chain seq x y z
N SER A 1 3.85 -6.13 -7.71
CA SER A 1 2.50 -6.21 -8.31
C SER A 1 2.48 -5.50 -9.66
N MET A 2 1.51 -5.81 -10.51
CA MET A 2 1.36 -5.13 -11.81
C MET A 2 1.24 -3.62 -11.65
N LEU A 3 0.42 -3.14 -10.71
CA LEU A 3 0.27 -1.71 -10.43
C LEU A 3 1.59 -1.03 -10.02
N HIS A 4 2.40 -1.70 -9.20
CA HIS A 4 3.72 -1.19 -8.82
C HIS A 4 4.54 -0.87 -10.07
N HIS A 5 4.79 -1.85 -10.93
CA HIS A 5 5.61 -1.66 -12.13
C HIS A 5 4.99 -0.67 -13.14
N TYR A 6 3.66 -0.61 -13.22
CA TYR A 6 2.99 0.32 -14.12
C TYR A 6 3.22 1.79 -13.75
N TYR A 7 3.24 2.10 -12.46
CA TYR A 7 3.37 3.46 -11.97
C TYR A 7 4.80 3.87 -11.59
N ASP A 8 5.71 2.90 -11.38
CA ASP A 8 7.09 3.14 -10.96
C ASP A 8 7.89 3.86 -12.05
N ILE A 9 8.50 4.99 -11.70
CA ILE A 9 9.34 5.79 -12.60
C ILE A 9 10.54 5.01 -13.12
N LEU A 10 11.03 4.02 -12.36
CA LEU A 10 12.17 3.18 -12.73
C LEU A 10 11.84 2.17 -13.84
N GLU A 11 10.58 1.85 -14.05
CA GLU A 11 10.15 0.89 -15.06
C GLU A 11 9.85 1.54 -16.43
N LYS A 12 10.13 2.83 -16.58
CA LYS A 12 9.82 3.60 -17.78
C LYS A 12 10.43 2.98 -19.04
N ASP A 13 11.68 2.55 -18.98
CA ASP A 13 12.37 1.98 -20.14
C ASP A 13 11.95 0.55 -20.47
N ARG A 14 11.28 -0.13 -19.51
CA ARG A 14 10.77 -1.49 -19.66
C ARG A 14 9.26 -1.52 -19.93
N PHE A 15 8.63 -0.38 -20.07
CA PHE A 15 7.16 -0.30 -20.18
C PHE A 15 6.63 -1.12 -21.35
N GLU A 16 7.25 -1.00 -22.52
CA GLU A 16 6.85 -1.74 -23.74
C GLU A 16 7.04 -3.27 -23.58
N GLU A 17 8.13 -3.68 -22.95
CA GLU A 17 8.39 -5.10 -22.63
C GLU A 17 7.32 -5.69 -21.71
N LEU A 18 6.90 -4.92 -20.70
CA LEU A 18 5.99 -5.38 -19.66
C LEU A 18 4.52 -5.30 -20.06
N TYR A 19 4.14 -4.32 -20.88
CA TYR A 19 2.75 -3.97 -21.12
C TYR A 19 2.36 -3.82 -22.59
N GLY A 20 3.31 -3.85 -23.53
CA GLY A 20 3.05 -3.54 -24.95
C GLY A 20 1.93 -4.35 -25.58
N ASP A 21 1.84 -5.64 -25.24
CA ASP A 21 0.79 -6.56 -25.74
C ASP A 21 -0.55 -6.46 -24.98
N LEU A 22 -0.58 -5.70 -23.88
CA LEU A 22 -1.76 -5.56 -23.04
C LEU A 22 -2.59 -4.32 -23.42
N TYR A 23 -3.89 -4.37 -23.13
CA TYR A 23 -4.78 -3.22 -23.34
C TYR A 23 -4.26 -1.94 -22.69
N ILE A 24 -3.76 -2.02 -21.43
CA ILE A 24 -3.21 -0.88 -20.70
C ILE A 24 -1.90 -0.34 -21.32
N GLY A 25 -1.15 -1.17 -22.02
CA GLY A 25 0.05 -0.77 -22.76
C GLY A 25 -0.29 -0.01 -24.03
N GLN A 26 -1.32 -0.47 -24.74
CA GLN A 26 -1.82 0.18 -25.97
C GLN A 26 -2.62 1.46 -25.67
N HIS A 27 -3.21 1.58 -24.46
CA HIS A 27 -4.00 2.71 -24.00
C HIS A 27 -3.50 3.21 -22.64
N PRO A 28 -2.24 3.64 -22.54
CA PRO A 28 -1.66 4.03 -21.26
C PRO A 28 -2.27 5.30 -20.71
N THR A 29 -2.35 5.39 -19.38
CA THR A 29 -2.72 6.63 -18.70
C THR A 29 -1.56 7.62 -18.68
N GLU A 30 -1.85 8.91 -18.51
CA GLU A 30 -0.83 9.96 -18.36
C GLU A 30 0.05 9.76 -17.12
N GLU A 31 -0.44 9.04 -16.12
CA GLU A 31 0.24 8.82 -14.86
C GLU A 31 1.22 7.64 -14.87
N ARG A 32 1.30 6.86 -15.97
CA ARG A 32 2.25 5.74 -16.06
C ARG A 32 3.69 6.19 -15.77
N ASN A 33 4.45 5.35 -15.09
CA ASN A 33 5.87 5.56 -14.80
C ASN A 33 6.22 6.98 -14.30
N SER A 34 5.38 7.52 -13.40
CA SER A 34 5.51 8.90 -12.92
C SER A 34 5.62 9.02 -11.40
N TYR A 35 5.70 7.90 -10.67
CA TYR A 35 5.71 7.87 -9.21
C TYR A 35 6.95 7.20 -8.64
N LEU A 36 7.33 7.63 -7.45
CA LEU A 36 8.18 6.87 -6.53
C LEU A 36 7.27 5.98 -5.68
N ILE A 37 7.58 4.70 -5.58
CA ILE A 37 6.68 3.72 -4.96
C ILE A 37 7.13 3.42 -3.53
N ILE A 38 6.22 3.59 -2.57
CA ILE A 38 6.36 3.05 -1.21
C ILE A 38 5.35 1.91 -1.07
N GLN A 39 5.81 0.72 -0.70
CA GLN A 39 4.94 -0.44 -0.50
C GLN A 39 5.11 -0.99 0.91
N LEU A 40 4.08 -0.85 1.72
CA LEU A 40 3.98 -1.39 3.08
C LEU A 40 3.11 -2.65 3.06
N ASN A 41 3.54 -3.69 3.74
CA ASN A 41 2.74 -4.90 3.98
C ASN A 41 2.62 -5.12 5.48
N PHE A 42 1.43 -4.94 6.01
CA PHE A 42 1.20 -5.04 7.45
C PHE A 42 1.04 -6.48 7.94
N ALA A 43 0.96 -7.49 7.04
CA ALA A 43 1.00 -8.89 7.44
C ALA A 43 2.29 -9.27 8.21
N VAL A 44 3.39 -8.56 7.97
CA VAL A 44 4.66 -8.82 8.65
C VAL A 44 4.80 -8.10 10.00
N VAL A 45 3.86 -7.22 10.34
CA VAL A 45 3.88 -6.49 11.61
C VAL A 45 3.37 -7.41 12.72
N ASN A 46 4.16 -7.53 13.80
CA ASN A 46 3.72 -8.32 14.95
C ASN A 46 2.50 -7.67 15.59
N ALA A 47 1.40 -8.38 15.63
CA ALA A 47 0.12 -7.91 16.16
C ALA A 47 -0.02 -8.08 17.70
N GLU A 48 1.00 -8.58 18.41
CA GLU A 48 1.01 -8.55 19.88
C GLU A 48 1.13 -7.10 20.36
N LEU A 49 0.18 -6.67 21.18
CA LEU A 49 0.01 -5.28 21.63
C LEU A 49 1.27 -4.63 22.18
N ASN A 50 2.01 -5.33 23.03
CA ASN A 50 3.25 -4.81 23.61
C ASN A 50 4.38 -4.61 22.57
N ASN A 51 4.30 -5.25 21.41
CA ASN A 51 5.32 -5.24 20.37
C ASN A 51 4.88 -4.53 19.10
N TYR A 52 3.58 -4.29 18.93
CA TYR A 52 2.99 -3.77 17.69
C TYR A 52 3.65 -2.48 17.21
N ARG A 53 3.67 -1.44 18.04
CA ARG A 53 4.28 -0.14 17.69
C ARG A 53 5.73 -0.30 17.26
N LYS A 54 6.51 -1.03 18.05
CA LYS A 54 7.93 -1.28 17.73
C LYS A 54 8.10 -2.06 16.44
N SER A 55 7.21 -3.05 16.19
CA SER A 55 7.24 -3.84 14.96
C SER A 55 6.84 -3.02 13.74
N LEU A 56 5.81 -2.16 13.86
CA LEU A 56 5.41 -1.23 12.80
C LEU A 56 6.54 -0.24 12.47
N ASP A 57 7.16 0.35 13.48
CA ASP A 57 8.29 1.26 13.31
C ASP A 57 9.46 0.58 12.59
N ALA A 58 9.80 -0.64 12.99
CA ALA A 58 10.90 -1.39 12.38
C ALA A 58 10.59 -1.75 10.91
N HIS A 59 9.36 -2.18 10.62
CA HIS A 59 8.91 -2.48 9.26
C HIS A 59 8.97 -1.22 8.38
N CYS A 60 8.34 -0.13 8.82
CA CYS A 60 8.34 1.13 8.08
C CYS A 60 9.75 1.68 7.87
N ASN A 61 10.59 1.65 8.90
CA ASN A 61 11.99 2.08 8.79
C ASN A 61 12.74 1.27 7.71
N THR A 62 12.54 -0.04 7.66
CA THR A 62 13.15 -0.91 6.64
C THR A 62 12.67 -0.50 5.24
N VAL A 63 11.37 -0.34 5.05
CA VAL A 63 10.78 0.04 3.75
C VAL A 63 11.23 1.44 3.32
N PHE A 64 11.25 2.40 4.23
CA PHE A 64 11.65 3.78 3.92
C PHE A 64 13.14 3.89 3.59
N ASN A 65 14.00 3.12 4.27
CA ASN A 65 15.42 3.05 3.90
C ASN A 65 15.61 2.43 2.52
N TYR A 66 14.89 1.35 2.21
CA TYR A 66 14.90 0.74 0.89
C TYR A 66 14.42 1.72 -0.19
N PHE A 67 13.34 2.45 0.06
CA PHE A 67 12.87 3.52 -0.82
C PHE A 67 13.97 4.56 -1.10
N CYS A 68 14.66 5.02 -0.06
CA CYS A 68 15.75 5.98 -0.22
C CYS A 68 16.90 5.42 -1.06
N ASP A 69 17.21 4.13 -0.93
CA ASP A 69 18.27 3.49 -1.69
C ASP A 69 17.89 3.28 -3.17
N VAL A 70 16.68 2.80 -3.41
CA VAL A 70 16.18 2.53 -4.77
C VAL A 70 16.02 3.80 -5.59
N TYR A 71 15.56 4.89 -4.98
CA TYR A 71 15.32 6.16 -5.67
C TYR A 71 16.41 7.21 -5.41
N ALA A 72 17.63 6.78 -5.05
CA ALA A 72 18.73 7.69 -4.67
C ALA A 72 19.02 8.77 -5.71
N ASP A 73 18.88 8.45 -7.02
CA ASP A 73 19.13 9.38 -8.11
C ASP A 73 18.03 10.46 -8.28
N TYR A 74 16.86 10.23 -7.72
CA TYR A 74 15.72 11.16 -7.76
C TYR A 74 15.59 11.98 -6.48
N LEU A 75 16.06 11.45 -5.36
CA LEU A 75 15.86 12.03 -4.03
C LEU A 75 16.94 13.07 -3.69
N PRO A 76 16.59 14.09 -2.89
CA PRO A 76 17.57 15.08 -2.46
C PRO A 76 18.65 14.45 -1.57
N LYS A 77 19.89 14.91 -1.73
CA LYS A 77 21.02 14.46 -0.90
C LYS A 77 20.74 14.70 0.58
N GLY A 78 21.07 13.71 1.41
CA GLY A 78 20.88 13.78 2.86
C GLY A 78 19.46 13.44 3.34
N LEU A 79 18.53 13.09 2.43
CA LEU A 79 17.16 12.73 2.81
C LEU A 79 17.14 11.48 3.71
N LYS A 80 17.89 10.45 3.35
CA LYS A 80 17.97 9.20 4.13
C LYS A 80 18.51 9.44 5.53
N GLU A 81 19.57 10.23 5.65
CA GLU A 81 20.16 10.61 6.94
C GLU A 81 19.19 11.42 7.78
N GLY A 82 18.52 12.41 7.19
CA GLY A 82 17.51 13.24 7.88
C GLY A 82 16.31 12.40 8.35
N MET A 83 15.82 11.46 7.52
CA MET A 83 14.75 10.53 7.88
C MET A 83 15.16 9.64 9.06
N ASN A 84 16.38 9.08 9.04
CA ASN A 84 16.85 8.20 10.11
C ASN A 84 17.10 8.91 11.47
N GLN A 85 17.06 10.24 11.50
CA GLN A 85 17.05 11.03 12.73
C GLN A 85 15.64 11.19 13.34
N LYS A 86 14.59 10.73 12.65
CA LYS A 86 13.19 10.80 13.10
C LYS A 86 12.80 9.57 13.92
N ASN A 87 11.89 9.80 14.88
CA ASN A 87 11.45 8.75 15.81
C ASN A 87 10.21 8.02 15.29
N GLY A 88 10.39 6.77 14.85
CA GLY A 88 9.31 5.89 14.45
C GLY A 88 8.67 6.24 13.10
N ALA A 89 7.73 5.39 12.70
CA ALA A 89 7.12 5.42 11.36
C ALA A 89 6.39 6.72 11.03
N VAL A 90 5.72 7.32 12.02
CA VAL A 90 4.92 8.54 11.86
C VAL A 90 5.81 9.71 11.47
N GLU A 91 6.88 9.99 12.25
CA GLU A 91 7.77 11.11 11.96
C GLU A 91 8.62 10.89 10.71
N GLN A 92 9.00 9.63 10.44
CA GLN A 92 9.74 9.28 9.23
C GLN A 92 8.90 9.50 7.97
N LEU A 93 7.64 9.07 7.96
CA LEU A 93 6.74 9.27 6.84
C LEU A 93 6.45 10.76 6.62
N ASP A 94 6.16 11.51 7.70
CA ASP A 94 5.95 12.96 7.62
C ASP A 94 7.16 13.68 7.01
N PHE A 95 8.36 13.32 7.44
CA PHE A 95 9.58 13.89 6.88
C PHE A 95 9.75 13.53 5.38
N LEU A 96 9.57 12.26 5.01
CA LEU A 96 9.72 11.79 3.62
C LEU A 96 8.81 12.53 2.66
N TYR A 97 7.51 12.57 2.93
CA TYR A 97 6.60 13.18 1.97
C TYR A 97 6.79 14.70 1.86
N ARG A 98 7.19 15.39 2.94
CA ARG A 98 7.51 16.82 2.88
C ARG A 98 8.77 17.12 2.09
N GLU A 99 9.80 16.30 2.23
CA GLU A 99 11.02 16.46 1.43
C GLU A 99 10.77 16.14 -0.04
N CYS A 100 9.94 15.13 -0.35
CA CYS A 100 9.50 14.84 -1.71
C CYS A 100 8.69 16.00 -2.31
N GLU A 101 7.79 16.62 -1.53
CA GLU A 101 7.02 17.79 -1.98
C GLU A 101 7.91 18.97 -2.37
N LYS A 102 8.91 19.30 -1.55
CA LYS A 102 9.86 20.38 -1.83
C LYS A 102 10.64 20.20 -3.14
N ASN A 103 10.74 18.96 -3.60
CA ASN A 103 11.46 18.58 -4.81
C ASN A 103 10.53 18.19 -5.97
N ASP A 104 9.22 18.49 -5.86
CA ASP A 104 8.18 18.17 -6.87
C ASP A 104 8.10 16.68 -7.23
N LEU A 105 8.41 15.82 -6.26
CA LEU A 105 8.35 14.37 -6.42
C LEU A 105 6.99 13.84 -6.00
N LYS A 106 6.50 12.82 -6.72
CA LYS A 106 5.20 12.20 -6.48
C LYS A 106 5.37 10.79 -5.90
N ILE A 107 4.72 10.52 -4.80
CA ILE A 107 4.70 9.21 -4.16
C ILE A 107 3.36 8.52 -4.47
N TYR A 108 3.43 7.24 -4.83
CA TYR A 108 2.30 6.31 -4.77
C TYR A 108 2.53 5.36 -3.59
N LEU A 109 1.66 5.46 -2.60
CA LEU A 109 1.73 4.63 -1.40
C LEU A 109 0.80 3.42 -1.55
N PHE A 110 1.35 2.22 -1.44
CA PHE A 110 0.61 0.96 -1.34
C PHE A 110 0.66 0.48 0.10
N ILE A 111 -0.50 0.14 0.66
CA ILE A 111 -0.62 -0.48 1.99
C ILE A 111 -1.42 -1.76 1.81
N ASP A 112 -0.75 -2.89 1.99
CA ASP A 112 -1.36 -4.22 1.91
C ASP A 112 -1.61 -4.78 3.31
N GLU A 113 -2.72 -5.55 3.48
CA GLU A 113 -3.10 -6.16 4.74
C GLU A 113 -3.26 -5.13 5.90
N TYR A 114 -3.83 -3.95 5.58
CA TYR A 114 -3.96 -2.85 6.54
C TYR A 114 -4.71 -3.25 7.82
N ASP A 115 -5.58 -4.24 7.74
CA ASP A 115 -6.46 -4.73 8.80
C ASP A 115 -5.89 -5.96 9.54
N HIS A 116 -4.71 -6.45 9.18
CA HIS A 116 -4.08 -7.63 9.79
C HIS A 116 -3.99 -7.53 11.31
N PHE A 117 -3.52 -6.39 11.82
CA PHE A 117 -3.43 -6.13 13.25
C PHE A 117 -4.81 -6.16 13.93
N THR A 118 -5.78 -5.50 13.33
CA THR A 118 -7.14 -5.39 13.84
C THR A 118 -7.84 -6.74 13.88
N ASN A 119 -7.76 -7.50 12.79
CA ASN A 119 -8.39 -8.81 12.70
C ASN A 119 -7.83 -9.76 13.78
N LYS A 120 -6.53 -9.69 14.06
CA LYS A 120 -5.92 -10.50 15.13
C LYS A 120 -6.43 -10.11 16.51
N ILE A 121 -6.51 -8.81 16.81
CA ILE A 121 -7.04 -8.34 18.10
C ILE A 121 -8.52 -8.68 18.26
N LEU A 122 -9.33 -8.49 17.23
CA LEU A 122 -10.76 -8.80 17.27
C LEU A 122 -11.03 -10.31 17.43
N SER A 123 -10.07 -11.17 17.06
CA SER A 123 -10.15 -12.61 17.30
C SER A 123 -9.89 -13.00 18.77
N GLU A 124 -9.36 -12.08 19.58
CA GLU A 124 -9.07 -12.29 21.00
C GLU A 124 -9.95 -11.35 21.87
N PRO A 125 -11.09 -11.82 22.40
CA PRO A 125 -12.07 -10.96 23.09
C PRO A 125 -11.53 -10.19 24.31
N ALA A 126 -10.42 -10.65 24.90
CA ALA A 126 -9.76 -9.98 26.01
C ALA A 126 -9.03 -8.68 25.62
N CYS A 127 -8.82 -8.42 24.32
CA CYS A 127 -8.01 -7.33 23.81
C CYS A 127 -8.83 -6.14 23.27
N LEU A 128 -10.16 -6.13 23.48
CA LEU A 128 -11.05 -5.11 22.90
C LEU A 128 -10.75 -3.69 23.41
N GLU A 129 -10.44 -3.53 24.70
CA GLU A 129 -10.09 -2.23 25.30
C GLU A 129 -8.77 -1.69 24.72
N GLU A 130 -7.82 -2.57 24.49
CA GLU A 130 -6.51 -2.25 23.92
C GLU A 130 -6.62 -1.93 22.43
N TYR A 131 -7.49 -2.62 21.69
CA TYR A 131 -7.83 -2.27 20.32
C TYR A 131 -8.36 -0.83 20.23
N GLN A 132 -9.30 -0.49 21.10
CA GLN A 132 -9.85 0.87 21.15
C GLN A 132 -8.77 1.91 21.46
N SER A 133 -7.78 1.59 22.30
CA SER A 133 -6.69 2.51 22.64
C SER A 133 -5.76 2.79 21.45
N GLU A 134 -5.57 1.83 20.53
CA GLU A 134 -4.67 1.97 19.38
C GLU A 134 -5.37 2.51 18.12
N THR A 135 -6.68 2.27 17.99
CA THR A 135 -7.46 2.70 16.83
C THR A 135 -8.27 3.97 17.05
N HIS A 136 -8.57 4.32 18.32
CA HIS A 136 -9.36 5.48 18.67
C HIS A 136 -8.50 6.56 19.37
N GLY A 137 -8.96 7.81 19.32
CA GLY A 137 -8.34 8.91 20.03
C GLY A 137 -6.92 9.23 19.56
N THR A 138 -5.92 8.98 20.44
CA THR A 138 -4.50 9.23 20.19
C THR A 138 -3.70 7.97 19.88
N GLY A 139 -4.35 6.89 19.48
CA GLY A 139 -3.71 5.62 19.16
C GLY A 139 -2.63 5.74 18.08
N TYR A 140 -1.58 4.93 18.19
CA TYR A 140 -0.42 5.03 17.30
C TYR A 140 -0.75 4.69 15.85
N LEU A 141 -1.57 3.64 15.61
CA LEU A 141 -2.03 3.27 14.28
C LEU A 141 -2.86 4.38 13.64
N ARG A 142 -3.75 4.99 14.41
CA ARG A 142 -4.51 6.15 13.96
C ARG A 142 -3.59 7.30 13.59
N SER A 143 -2.59 7.63 14.42
CA SER A 143 -1.62 8.69 14.12
C SER A 143 -0.85 8.42 12.83
N PHE A 144 -0.54 7.14 12.54
CA PHE A 144 0.07 6.76 11.28
C PHE A 144 -0.84 7.05 10.07
N PHE A 145 -2.13 6.65 10.12
CA PHE A 145 -3.08 6.93 9.05
C PHE A 145 -3.43 8.41 8.92
N ASP A 146 -3.46 9.18 10.02
CA ASP A 146 -3.59 10.62 9.98
C ASP A 146 -2.40 11.27 9.26
N THR A 147 -1.19 10.71 9.43
CA THR A 147 0.02 11.16 8.71
C THR A 147 -0.06 10.78 7.22
N VAL A 148 -0.55 9.59 6.88
CA VAL A 148 -0.84 9.23 5.48
C VAL A 148 -1.82 10.22 4.87
N LYS A 149 -2.92 10.54 5.57
CA LYS A 149 -3.90 11.53 5.13
C LYS A 149 -3.27 12.90 4.90
N ALA A 150 -2.45 13.38 5.84
CA ALA A 150 -1.74 14.64 5.66
C ALA A 150 -0.84 14.61 4.41
N GLY A 151 -0.16 13.49 4.16
CA GLY A 151 0.68 13.26 2.99
C GLY A 151 -0.08 13.35 1.66
N THR A 152 -1.40 13.03 1.63
CA THR A 152 -2.20 13.13 0.39
C THR A 152 -2.47 14.58 -0.04
N TYR A 153 -2.35 15.53 0.84
CA TYR A 153 -2.35 16.96 0.50
C TYR A 153 -0.97 17.47 0.07
N SER A 154 0.05 16.61 0.14
CA SER A 154 1.43 16.90 -0.20
C SER A 154 1.91 16.03 -1.38
N SER A 155 2.97 15.28 -1.24
CA SER A 155 3.56 14.46 -2.32
C SER A 155 2.95 13.07 -2.49
N ILE A 156 2.19 12.54 -1.52
CA ILE A 156 1.47 11.27 -1.69
C ILE A 156 0.24 11.51 -2.59
N LYS A 157 0.44 11.45 -3.91
CA LYS A 157 -0.63 11.77 -4.87
C LYS A 157 -1.61 10.62 -5.10
N ARG A 158 -1.21 9.40 -4.78
CA ARG A 158 -2.05 8.19 -4.83
C ARG A 158 -1.79 7.32 -3.61
N CYS A 159 -2.84 6.72 -3.10
CA CYS A 159 -2.78 5.72 -2.04
C CYS A 159 -3.70 4.55 -2.42
N PHE A 160 -3.18 3.34 -2.41
CA PHE A 160 -3.94 2.11 -2.65
C PHE A 160 -3.83 1.22 -1.43
N VAL A 161 -4.97 0.90 -0.83
CA VAL A 161 -5.04 0.16 0.43
C VAL A 161 -5.83 -1.11 0.19
N THR A 162 -5.27 -2.26 0.58
CA THR A 162 -5.92 -3.58 0.50
C THR A 162 -5.98 -4.23 1.87
N GLY A 163 -7.01 -5.04 2.08
CA GLY A 163 -7.26 -5.79 3.30
C GLY A 163 -8.50 -6.67 3.17
N VAL A 164 -8.79 -7.46 4.20
CA VAL A 164 -9.90 -8.43 4.20
C VAL A 164 -11.18 -7.83 4.77
N SER A 165 -11.10 -6.95 5.76
CA SER A 165 -12.26 -6.42 6.48
C SER A 165 -12.40 -4.90 6.36
N PRO A 166 -13.51 -4.39 5.81
CA PRO A 166 -13.76 -2.95 5.74
C PRO A 166 -14.05 -2.32 7.13
N VAL A 167 -14.46 -3.11 8.12
CA VAL A 167 -14.83 -2.63 9.47
C VAL A 167 -13.72 -1.83 10.13
N THR A 168 -12.47 -2.24 9.92
CA THR A 168 -11.30 -1.56 10.48
C THR A 168 -11.08 -0.17 9.89
N MET A 169 -11.42 0.01 8.62
CA MET A 169 -11.29 1.33 7.99
C MET A 169 -12.25 2.34 8.61
N ASP A 170 -13.48 1.95 8.93
CA ASP A 170 -14.47 2.83 9.55
C ASP A 170 -14.03 3.28 10.95
N ASP A 171 -13.45 2.38 11.75
CA ASP A 171 -12.94 2.68 13.08
C ASP A 171 -11.64 3.53 13.07
N LEU A 172 -10.71 3.21 12.18
CA LEU A 172 -9.52 4.01 11.95
C LEU A 172 -9.85 5.34 11.29
N THR A 173 -10.96 5.38 10.55
CA THR A 173 -11.26 6.43 9.56
C THR A 173 -12.40 7.36 9.94
N SER A 174 -12.85 7.47 11.18
CA SER A 174 -13.67 8.65 11.49
C SER A 174 -12.96 9.97 11.11
N GLY A 175 -11.67 9.87 10.73
CA GLY A 175 -10.82 10.92 10.16
C GLY A 175 -10.21 10.63 8.77
N PHE A 176 -10.20 9.37 8.26
CA PHE A 176 -9.53 8.98 6.99
C PHE A 176 -10.51 8.97 5.81
N ASN A 177 -11.29 10.01 5.66
CA ASN A 177 -12.31 10.17 4.62
C ASN A 177 -11.74 10.58 3.25
N ILE A 178 -10.54 10.13 2.90
CA ILE A 178 -9.85 10.45 1.64
C ILE A 178 -9.95 9.34 0.60
N GLY A 179 -10.35 8.14 1.01
CA GLY A 179 -10.44 6.97 0.14
C GLY A 179 -11.86 6.72 -0.34
N THR A 180 -11.99 6.14 -1.52
CA THR A 180 -13.22 5.53 -2.02
C THR A 180 -13.11 4.03 -1.84
N ASN A 181 -14.11 3.41 -1.20
CA ASN A 181 -14.17 1.96 -1.06
C ASN A 181 -14.78 1.34 -2.31
N TYR A 182 -14.01 0.55 -3.03
CA TYR A 182 -14.41 -0.14 -4.25
C TYR A 182 -14.72 -1.63 -4.06
N SER A 183 -14.64 -2.14 -2.83
CA SER A 183 -14.78 -3.58 -2.54
C SER A 183 -16.10 -4.19 -3.00
N THR A 184 -17.16 -3.40 -3.08
CA THR A 184 -18.51 -3.83 -3.50
C THR A 184 -19.00 -3.09 -4.74
N SER A 185 -18.13 -2.36 -5.43
CA SER A 185 -18.50 -1.62 -6.63
C SER A 185 -18.70 -2.59 -7.81
N PRO A 186 -19.87 -2.57 -8.47
CA PRO A 186 -20.15 -3.43 -9.62
C PRO A 186 -19.14 -3.23 -10.77
N GLU A 187 -18.54 -2.04 -10.88
CA GLU A 187 -17.55 -1.69 -11.91
C GLU A 187 -16.27 -2.50 -11.79
N PHE A 188 -15.99 -3.04 -10.60
CA PHE A 188 -14.78 -3.83 -10.30
C PHE A 188 -15.09 -5.31 -10.03
N ASN A 189 -16.29 -5.79 -10.37
CA ASN A 189 -16.71 -7.16 -10.09
C ASN A 189 -15.80 -8.23 -10.76
N GLU A 190 -15.19 -7.87 -11.88
CA GLU A 190 -14.28 -8.76 -12.65
C GLU A 190 -12.81 -8.38 -12.48
N LEU A 191 -12.47 -7.48 -11.53
CA LEU A 191 -11.08 -7.03 -11.33
C LEU A 191 -10.18 -8.12 -10.76
N VAL A 192 -10.72 -9.00 -9.93
CA VAL A 192 -10.01 -10.10 -9.28
C VAL A 192 -10.85 -11.37 -9.32
N GLY A 193 -10.18 -12.53 -9.44
CA GLY A 193 -10.83 -13.81 -9.58
C GLY A 193 -10.96 -14.24 -11.04
N PHE A 194 -11.86 -15.17 -11.27
CA PHE A 194 -12.14 -15.72 -12.60
C PHE A 194 -13.64 -15.63 -12.88
N THR A 195 -14.00 -15.25 -14.08
CA THR A 195 -15.37 -15.36 -14.57
C THR A 195 -15.73 -16.83 -14.85
N GLU A 196 -17.01 -17.12 -15.00
CA GLU A 196 -17.45 -18.46 -15.40
C GLU A 196 -16.86 -18.84 -16.78
N GLU A 197 -16.71 -17.87 -17.67
CA GLU A 197 -16.14 -18.05 -19.01
C GLU A 197 -14.65 -18.39 -18.93
N ASP A 198 -13.86 -17.68 -18.13
CA ASP A 198 -12.44 -17.99 -17.88
C ASP A 198 -12.25 -19.41 -17.36
N VAL A 199 -13.10 -19.83 -16.41
CA VAL A 199 -13.04 -21.20 -15.85
C VAL A 199 -13.38 -22.23 -16.91
N ARG A 200 -14.37 -21.99 -17.77
CA ARG A 200 -14.72 -22.89 -18.88
C ARG A 200 -13.59 -23.02 -19.88
N GLU A 201 -13.00 -21.91 -20.31
CA GLU A 201 -11.85 -21.91 -21.22
C GLU A 201 -10.65 -22.65 -20.63
N MET A 202 -10.34 -22.44 -19.34
CA MET A 202 -9.29 -23.20 -18.65
C MET A 202 -9.58 -24.70 -18.64
N LEU A 203 -10.80 -25.09 -18.32
CA LEU A 203 -11.19 -26.52 -18.31
C LEU A 203 -11.13 -27.16 -19.70
N ASP A 204 -11.55 -26.45 -20.73
CA ASP A 204 -11.51 -26.93 -22.10
C ASP A 204 -10.07 -27.03 -22.61
N TYR A 205 -9.20 -26.08 -22.25
CA TYR A 205 -7.77 -26.16 -22.52
C TYR A 205 -7.14 -27.42 -21.89
N TYR A 206 -7.43 -27.69 -20.62
CA TYR A 206 -6.90 -28.87 -19.93
C TYR A 206 -7.49 -30.17 -20.49
N ARG A 207 -8.75 -30.21 -20.90
CA ARG A 207 -9.36 -31.38 -21.56
C ARG A 207 -8.72 -31.69 -22.90
N THR A 208 -8.31 -30.67 -23.65
CA THR A 208 -7.71 -30.85 -24.98
C THR A 208 -6.21 -31.11 -24.94
N THR A 209 -5.52 -30.64 -23.88
CA THR A 209 -4.05 -30.71 -23.78
C THR A 209 -3.56 -31.77 -22.80
N ALA A 210 -4.35 -32.16 -21.80
CA ALA A 210 -4.00 -33.24 -20.88
C ALA A 210 -4.38 -34.61 -21.50
N GLU A 211 -3.37 -35.42 -21.83
CA GLU A 211 -3.55 -36.86 -21.94
C GLU A 211 -3.87 -37.40 -20.54
N PHE A 212 -5.14 -37.59 -20.26
CA PHE A 212 -5.52 -38.29 -19.03
C PHE A 212 -5.12 -39.76 -19.21
N HIS A 213 -4.07 -40.18 -18.55
CA HIS A 213 -3.67 -41.55 -18.32
C HIS A 213 -4.47 -42.18 -17.18
#